data_492979acff6cab873a9deec31aae8675
#
_entry.id   492979acff6cab873a9deec31aae8675
#
_cell.length_a   1.000
_cell.length_b   1.000
_cell.length_c   1.000
_cell.angle_alpha   90.00
_cell.angle_beta   90.00
_cell.angle_gamma   90.00
#
_symmetry.space_group_name_H-M   'P 1'
#
loop_
_entity.id
_entity.type
_entity.pdbx_description
1 polymer ?
#
loop_
_entity_poly.entity_id
_entity_poly.type
_entity_poly.pdbx_seq_one_letter_code
_entity_poly.pdbx_strand_id
1 'polypeptide(L)'
;VTVAAPSVLQGDVKAAAQVAVDPALAVMNAYVGDEKLLDTAEDYDELKGGSGSTYSGTAWKGDQLNSKIVVTTNEEVHGAVAEASDFKTEDGKILSKDNIDIKWLKEVTANEGRNAAGSKKQYPDIIYKGGEKDIEANDVQFAWVSIAVPEDTAAGTYTGTITVTADELEQPFELTYTIEVLDLVQPSAQDVGYEIQIWQHPFSVANYYLGLGDEIRPGGGICQDSVDEFYFT
;
A
#
# COMPACT_ATOMS: atom_id res chain seq x y z
N VAL A 1 41.17 -5.60 -44.67
CA VAL A 1 41.07 -6.68 -43.66
C VAL A 1 39.82 -6.38 -42.84
N THR A 2 38.75 -7.11 -43.14
CA THR A 2 37.47 -6.94 -42.40
C THR A 2 37.50 -7.96 -41.27
N VAL A 3 37.47 -7.48 -40.04
CA VAL A 3 37.37 -8.33 -38.84
C VAL A 3 35.88 -8.54 -38.57
N ALA A 4 35.41 -9.76 -38.76
CA ALA A 4 34.05 -10.15 -38.36
C ALA A 4 33.98 -10.28 -36.85
N ALA A 5 32.98 -9.59 -36.23
CA ALA A 5 32.67 -9.78 -34.83
C ALA A 5 32.03 -11.17 -34.60
N PRO A 6 32.32 -11.85 -33.50
CA PRO A 6 31.71 -13.13 -33.20
C PRO A 6 30.23 -12.94 -32.92
N SER A 7 29.38 -13.70 -33.60
CA SER A 7 27.96 -13.82 -33.29
C SER A 7 27.79 -14.48 -31.93
N VAL A 8 27.37 -13.72 -30.94
CA VAL A 8 26.85 -14.25 -29.68
C VAL A 8 25.55 -14.97 -30.01
N LEU A 9 25.52 -16.27 -29.81
CA LEU A 9 24.33 -17.09 -29.86
C LEU A 9 23.35 -16.55 -28.74
N GLN A 10 22.37 -15.81 -29.17
CA GLN A 10 21.21 -15.52 -28.35
C GLN A 10 20.49 -16.85 -28.12
N GLY A 11 20.64 -17.39 -26.92
CA GLY A 11 19.74 -18.44 -26.46
C GLY A 11 18.34 -17.88 -26.42
N ASP A 12 17.41 -18.57 -27.07
CA ASP A 12 15.97 -18.26 -27.01
C ASP A 12 15.50 -18.34 -25.54
N VAL A 13 15.52 -17.24 -24.86
CA VAL A 13 14.67 -17.06 -23.70
C VAL A 13 13.25 -16.96 -24.29
N LYS A 14 12.53 -18.06 -24.27
CA LYS A 14 11.07 -18.02 -24.41
C LYS A 14 10.56 -17.17 -23.25
N ALA A 15 10.40 -15.88 -23.48
CA ALA A 15 9.46 -15.09 -22.74
C ALA A 15 8.12 -15.80 -22.93
N ALA A 16 7.58 -16.40 -21.90
CA ALA A 16 6.19 -16.80 -21.90
C ALA A 16 5.42 -15.50 -22.22
N ALA A 17 4.85 -15.46 -23.42
CA ALA A 17 3.96 -14.37 -23.75
C ALA A 17 2.81 -14.51 -22.76
N GLN A 18 2.77 -13.63 -21.76
CA GLN A 18 1.57 -13.39 -21.02
C GLN A 18 0.56 -12.96 -22.08
N VAL A 19 -0.44 -13.78 -22.29
CA VAL A 19 -1.63 -13.37 -23.04
C VAL A 19 -2.18 -12.20 -22.23
N ALA A 20 -2.07 -11.00 -22.78
CA ALA A 20 -2.65 -9.84 -22.16
C ALA A 20 -4.17 -10.07 -22.19
N VAL A 21 -4.69 -10.62 -21.11
CA VAL A 21 -6.14 -10.63 -20.85
C VAL A 21 -6.53 -9.17 -20.72
N ASP A 22 -7.56 -8.75 -21.45
CA ASP A 22 -8.12 -7.42 -21.26
C ASP A 22 -8.46 -7.27 -19.77
N PRO A 23 -7.85 -6.34 -19.04
CA PRO A 23 -8.11 -6.19 -17.60
C PRO A 23 -9.59 -6.01 -17.28
N ALA A 24 -10.38 -5.50 -18.22
CA ALA A 24 -11.83 -5.35 -18.09
C ALA A 24 -12.61 -6.69 -18.17
N LEU A 25 -11.95 -7.79 -18.56
CA LEU A 25 -12.54 -9.12 -18.67
C LEU A 25 -11.91 -10.12 -17.70
N ALA A 26 -10.88 -9.73 -16.98
CA ALA A 26 -10.25 -10.57 -15.97
C ALA A 26 -11.14 -10.67 -14.73
N VAL A 27 -11.14 -11.82 -14.06
CA VAL A 27 -11.85 -12.01 -12.78
C VAL A 27 -11.38 -10.98 -11.75
N MET A 28 -10.07 -10.76 -11.71
CA MET A 28 -9.43 -9.79 -10.83
C MET A 28 -8.30 -9.08 -11.59
N ASN A 29 -7.97 -7.86 -11.18
CA ASN A 29 -6.78 -7.12 -11.61
C ASN A 29 -6.06 -6.57 -10.37
N ALA A 30 -4.73 -6.54 -10.39
CA ALA A 30 -3.93 -5.95 -9.31
C ALA A 30 -2.74 -5.19 -9.88
N TYR A 31 -2.53 -3.97 -9.41
CA TYR A 31 -1.47 -3.09 -9.90
C TYR A 31 -1.00 -2.08 -8.84
N VAL A 32 0.18 -1.50 -9.05
CA VAL A 32 0.69 -0.41 -8.20
C VAL A 32 -0.07 0.88 -8.54
N GLY A 33 -0.79 1.40 -7.55
CA GLY A 33 -1.49 2.68 -7.64
C GLY A 33 -0.63 3.86 -7.18
N ASP A 34 -1.10 5.08 -7.44
CA ASP A 34 -0.50 6.29 -6.87
C ASP A 34 -0.99 6.46 -5.42
N GLU A 35 -0.07 6.37 -4.46
CA GLU A 35 -0.37 6.47 -3.03
C GLU A 35 -0.88 7.87 -2.61
N LYS A 36 -0.72 8.87 -3.46
CA LYS A 36 -1.18 10.26 -3.22
C LYS A 36 -2.61 10.51 -3.67
N LEU A 37 -3.18 9.60 -4.45
CA LEU A 37 -4.55 9.73 -4.91
C LEU A 37 -5.52 9.12 -3.88
N LEU A 38 -6.58 9.85 -3.59
CA LEU A 38 -7.69 9.40 -2.75
C LEU A 38 -8.72 8.66 -3.62
N ASP A 39 -8.30 7.50 -4.15
CA ASP A 39 -9.22 6.63 -4.86
C ASP A 39 -10.20 5.98 -3.89
N THR A 40 -11.42 5.73 -4.32
CA THR A 40 -12.49 5.10 -3.53
C THR A 40 -13.11 3.93 -4.28
N ALA A 41 -13.89 3.10 -3.60
CA ALA A 41 -14.62 2.03 -4.27
C ALA A 41 -15.64 2.56 -5.30
N GLU A 42 -16.10 3.80 -5.16
CA GLU A 42 -16.98 4.45 -6.16
C GLU A 42 -16.28 4.69 -7.52
N ASP A 43 -14.94 4.69 -7.54
CA ASP A 43 -14.14 4.92 -8.73
C ASP A 43 -13.84 3.61 -9.51
N TYR A 44 -14.59 2.53 -9.24
CA TYR A 44 -14.38 1.20 -9.84
C TYR A 44 -14.23 1.22 -11.35
N ASP A 45 -15.11 1.94 -12.06
CA ASP A 45 -15.08 1.99 -13.51
C ASP A 45 -13.81 2.64 -14.07
N GLU A 46 -13.20 3.55 -13.34
CA GLU A 46 -11.94 4.20 -13.68
C GLU A 46 -10.74 3.32 -13.31
N LEU A 47 -10.83 2.62 -12.19
CA LEU A 47 -9.72 1.83 -11.62
C LEU A 47 -9.60 0.43 -12.22
N LYS A 48 -10.69 -0.21 -12.67
CA LYS A 48 -10.68 -1.60 -13.19
C LYS A 48 -9.75 -1.83 -14.37
N GLY A 49 -9.48 -0.78 -15.17
CA GLY A 49 -8.56 -0.82 -16.32
C GLY A 49 -7.14 -0.36 -15.97
N GLY A 50 -6.85 -0.13 -14.70
CA GLY A 50 -5.54 0.33 -14.25
C GLY A 50 -4.43 -0.66 -14.55
N SER A 51 -3.23 -0.14 -14.77
CA SER A 51 -2.05 -0.95 -15.03
C SER A 51 -0.83 -0.28 -14.40
N GLY A 52 0.00 -1.07 -13.78
CA GLY A 52 1.24 -0.62 -13.17
C GLY A 52 1.87 -1.80 -12.44
N SER A 53 2.89 -2.41 -13.03
CA SER A 53 3.54 -3.58 -12.45
C SER A 53 4.84 -3.23 -11.72
N THR A 54 5.18 -1.94 -11.60
CA THR A 54 6.46 -1.52 -11.02
C THR A 54 6.29 -0.38 -10.02
N TYR A 55 7.05 -0.46 -8.94
CA TYR A 55 7.28 0.62 -7.99
C TYR A 55 8.76 0.96 -7.91
N SER A 56 9.09 2.22 -7.80
CA SER A 56 10.46 2.68 -7.55
C SER A 56 10.47 3.74 -6.47
N GLY A 57 11.31 3.56 -5.46
CA GLY A 57 11.47 4.49 -4.35
C GLY A 57 12.92 4.69 -3.97
N THR A 58 13.21 5.82 -3.33
CA THR A 58 14.53 6.12 -2.75
C THR A 58 14.34 6.35 -1.26
N ALA A 59 15.16 5.71 -0.45
CA ALA A 59 15.12 5.77 1.01
C ALA A 59 16.48 6.07 1.61
N TRP A 60 16.49 6.64 2.79
CA TRP A 60 17.63 6.65 3.68
C TRP A 60 17.64 5.39 4.55
N LYS A 61 18.75 5.09 5.18
CA LYS A 61 18.82 4.09 6.26
C LYS A 61 18.00 4.59 7.46
N GLY A 62 17.17 3.75 8.03
CA GLY A 62 16.23 4.13 9.09
C GLY A 62 14.92 4.73 8.59
N ASP A 63 14.71 4.79 7.28
CA ASP A 63 13.51 5.37 6.65
C ASP A 63 12.41 4.33 6.42
N GLN A 64 11.23 4.81 6.06
CA GLN A 64 10.10 3.97 5.65
C GLN A 64 9.51 4.49 4.35
N LEU A 65 9.44 3.62 3.35
CA LEU A 65 8.71 3.87 2.11
C LEU A 65 7.30 3.29 2.19
N ASN A 66 6.39 3.93 1.49
CA ASN A 66 5.02 3.47 1.38
C ASN A 66 4.59 3.43 -0.08
N SER A 67 3.70 2.49 -0.40
CA SER A 67 3.04 2.41 -1.69
C SER A 67 1.64 1.84 -1.52
N LYS A 68 0.83 1.94 -2.57
CA LYS A 68 -0.53 1.44 -2.61
C LYS A 68 -0.67 0.40 -3.74
N ILE A 69 -1.25 -0.73 -3.45
CA ILE A 69 -1.70 -1.70 -4.45
C ILE A 69 -3.21 -1.54 -4.58
N VAL A 70 -3.68 -1.38 -5.81
CA VAL A 70 -5.11 -1.37 -6.15
C VAL A 70 -5.48 -2.76 -6.64
N VAL A 71 -6.53 -3.31 -6.08
CA VAL A 71 -7.10 -4.61 -6.47
C VAL A 71 -8.54 -4.38 -6.89
N THR A 72 -8.89 -4.75 -8.11
CA THR A 72 -10.26 -4.65 -8.63
C THR A 72 -10.75 -6.02 -9.05
N THR A 73 -12.04 -6.30 -8.85
CA THR A 73 -12.66 -7.59 -9.14
C THR A 73 -13.87 -7.40 -10.03
N ASN A 74 -14.02 -8.22 -11.07
CA ASN A 74 -15.24 -8.28 -11.88
C ASN A 74 -16.21 -9.36 -11.36
N GLU A 75 -15.69 -10.36 -10.68
CA GLU A 75 -16.42 -11.45 -10.02
C GLU A 75 -15.96 -11.53 -8.57
N GLU A 76 -16.73 -12.21 -7.72
CA GLU A 76 -16.33 -12.47 -6.35
C GLU A 76 -15.06 -13.34 -6.31
N VAL A 77 -14.08 -12.95 -5.50
CA VAL A 77 -12.83 -13.69 -5.30
C VAL A 77 -12.60 -13.97 -3.82
N HIS A 78 -11.99 -15.12 -3.54
CA HIS A 78 -11.72 -15.60 -2.19
C HIS A 78 -10.23 -15.66 -1.92
N GLY A 79 -9.86 -15.49 -0.65
CA GLY A 79 -8.50 -15.63 -0.21
C GLY A 79 -7.50 -14.69 -0.88
N ALA A 80 -7.93 -13.50 -1.35
CA ALA A 80 -7.02 -12.53 -1.95
C ALA A 80 -5.95 -12.11 -0.94
N VAL A 81 -4.67 -12.26 -1.30
CA VAL A 81 -3.53 -11.94 -0.44
C VAL A 81 -2.38 -11.34 -1.25
N ALA A 82 -1.65 -10.41 -0.64
CA ALA A 82 -0.43 -9.85 -1.19
C ALA A 82 0.75 -10.21 -0.28
N GLU A 83 1.81 -10.78 -0.86
CA GLU A 83 2.99 -11.22 -0.12
C GLU A 83 4.26 -10.70 -0.79
N ALA A 84 5.22 -10.27 0.03
CA ALA A 84 6.51 -9.80 -0.44
C ALA A 84 7.55 -10.91 -0.46
N SER A 85 8.44 -10.88 -1.45
CA SER A 85 9.72 -11.60 -1.42
C SER A 85 10.76 -10.81 -0.63
N ASP A 86 11.89 -11.40 -0.31
CA ASP A 86 13.09 -10.64 0.02
C ASP A 86 13.49 -9.75 -1.16
N PHE A 87 13.91 -8.50 -0.88
CA PHE A 87 14.50 -7.65 -1.89
C PHE A 87 16.02 -7.77 -1.86
N LYS A 88 16.63 -7.87 -3.03
CA LYS A 88 18.05 -8.17 -3.15
C LYS A 88 18.77 -7.22 -4.08
N THR A 89 20.00 -6.91 -3.75
CA THR A 89 20.92 -6.23 -4.66
C THR A 89 21.58 -7.25 -5.61
N GLU A 90 22.17 -6.76 -6.70
CA GLU A 90 22.92 -7.61 -7.63
C GLU A 90 24.10 -8.33 -6.96
N ASP A 91 24.74 -7.71 -5.95
CA ASP A 91 25.84 -8.30 -5.18
C ASP A 91 25.37 -9.17 -4.00
N GLY A 92 24.06 -9.44 -3.88
CA GLY A 92 23.47 -10.41 -2.97
C GLY A 92 23.16 -9.90 -1.55
N LYS A 93 23.19 -8.59 -1.30
CA LYS A 93 22.67 -8.01 -0.05
C LYS A 93 21.15 -8.18 0.00
N ILE A 94 20.60 -8.33 1.19
CA ILE A 94 19.19 -8.65 1.39
C ILE A 94 18.54 -7.60 2.28
N LEU A 95 17.42 -7.04 1.83
CA LEU A 95 16.40 -6.42 2.65
C LEU A 95 15.30 -7.47 2.85
N SER A 96 15.20 -8.02 4.07
CA SER A 96 14.28 -9.11 4.37
C SER A 96 12.83 -8.69 4.18
N LYS A 97 12.03 -9.60 3.68
CA LYS A 97 10.57 -9.45 3.61
C LYS A 97 9.93 -9.16 4.97
N ASP A 98 10.56 -9.52 6.07
CA ASP A 98 10.08 -9.22 7.43
C ASP A 98 10.04 -7.71 7.72
N ASN A 99 10.72 -6.90 6.91
CA ASN A 99 10.65 -5.44 6.95
C ASN A 99 9.55 -4.85 6.03
N ILE A 100 8.76 -5.71 5.40
CA ILE A 100 7.71 -5.30 4.46
C ILE A 100 6.36 -5.72 5.04
N ASP A 101 5.57 -4.75 5.46
CA ASP A 101 4.25 -4.96 6.03
C ASP A 101 3.19 -4.60 4.98
N ILE A 102 2.29 -5.54 4.68
CA ILE A 102 1.22 -5.35 3.71
C ILE A 102 -0.11 -5.53 4.41
N LYS A 103 -0.95 -4.49 4.39
CA LYS A 103 -2.25 -4.48 5.06
C LYS A 103 -3.33 -3.94 4.15
N TRP A 104 -4.48 -4.58 4.20
CA TRP A 104 -5.68 -4.07 3.56
C TRP A 104 -6.13 -2.78 4.24
N LEU A 105 -6.57 -1.82 3.43
CA LEU A 105 -7.20 -0.62 3.94
C LEU A 105 -8.67 -0.91 4.27
N LYS A 106 -9.15 -0.28 5.34
CA LYS A 106 -10.56 -0.29 5.71
C LYS A 106 -11.16 1.07 5.40
N GLU A 107 -12.33 1.05 4.82
CA GLU A 107 -13.08 2.24 4.49
C GLU A 107 -13.70 2.90 5.73
N VAL A 108 -13.73 4.23 5.69
CA VAL A 108 -14.42 5.08 6.64
C VAL A 108 -15.32 6.06 5.89
N THR A 109 -16.46 6.35 6.49
CA THR A 109 -17.36 7.38 5.95
C THR A 109 -16.85 8.76 6.34
N ALA A 110 -16.44 9.56 5.37
CA ALA A 110 -15.96 10.91 5.58
C ALA A 110 -16.62 11.93 4.64
N ASN A 111 -16.57 13.19 5.04
CA ASN A 111 -16.92 14.33 4.20
C ASN A 111 -15.61 14.95 3.72
N GLU A 112 -15.18 14.63 2.53
CA GLU A 112 -14.05 15.28 1.89
C GLU A 112 -14.53 16.47 1.05
N GLY A 113 -13.85 17.62 1.24
CA GLY A 113 -14.05 18.83 0.45
C GLY A 113 -14.93 19.91 1.08
N ARG A 114 -14.49 21.15 0.91
CA ARG A 114 -15.09 22.37 1.47
C ARG A 114 -16.53 22.67 0.97
N ASN A 115 -17.00 21.98 -0.06
CA ASN A 115 -18.26 22.24 -0.72
C ASN A 115 -19.25 21.06 -0.64
N ALA A 116 -18.90 19.98 0.03
CA ALA A 116 -19.73 18.79 0.12
C ALA A 116 -20.66 18.82 1.31
N ALA A 117 -21.50 19.83 1.41
CA ALA A 117 -22.62 19.80 2.33
C ALA A 117 -23.53 18.63 1.96
N GLY A 118 -23.27 17.45 2.56
CA GLY A 118 -24.14 16.29 2.50
C GLY A 118 -23.66 15.07 1.72
N SER A 119 -22.55 15.11 0.98
CA SER A 119 -22.01 13.92 0.33
C SER A 119 -21.03 13.21 1.26
N LYS A 120 -21.48 12.15 1.90
CA LYS A 120 -20.61 11.22 2.61
C LYS A 120 -20.12 10.19 1.61
N LYS A 121 -18.80 10.00 1.52
CA LYS A 121 -18.17 8.96 0.72
C LYS A 121 -17.44 7.99 1.62
N GLN A 122 -17.21 6.79 1.11
CA GLN A 122 -16.34 5.79 1.75
C GLN A 122 -14.91 6.00 1.24
N TYR A 123 -13.98 6.21 2.18
CA TYR A 123 -12.56 6.39 1.88
C TYR A 123 -11.73 5.29 2.52
N PRO A 124 -10.78 4.68 1.78
CA PRO A 124 -9.86 3.68 2.32
C PRO A 124 -8.76 4.37 3.14
N ASP A 125 -9.03 4.65 4.42
CA ASP A 125 -8.19 5.50 5.26
C ASP A 125 -7.53 4.76 6.44
N ILE A 126 -8.09 3.64 6.87
CA ILE A 126 -7.52 2.89 8.00
C ILE A 126 -6.65 1.76 7.50
N ILE A 127 -5.34 1.76 7.83
CA ILE A 127 -4.48 0.60 7.67
C ILE A 127 -4.95 -0.44 8.70
N TYR A 128 -5.61 -1.52 8.22
CA TYR A 128 -6.36 -2.40 9.09
C TYR A 128 -5.60 -3.67 9.43
N LYS A 129 -5.60 -4.67 8.54
CA LYS A 129 -4.94 -5.95 8.77
C LYS A 129 -4.42 -6.57 7.47
N GLY A 130 -3.34 -7.36 7.58
CA GLY A 130 -2.85 -8.19 6.49
C GLY A 130 -3.57 -9.55 6.43
N GLY A 131 -3.08 -10.40 5.54
CA GLY A 131 -3.59 -11.75 5.30
C GLY A 131 -4.68 -11.80 4.25
N GLU A 132 -5.39 -12.91 4.20
CA GLU A 132 -6.42 -13.20 3.22
C GLU A 132 -7.65 -12.31 3.37
N LYS A 133 -8.26 -11.98 2.25
CA LYS A 133 -9.48 -11.19 2.16
C LYS A 133 -10.35 -11.69 1.01
N ASP A 134 -11.62 -11.89 1.30
CA ASP A 134 -12.64 -12.09 0.26
C ASP A 134 -13.07 -10.72 -0.28
N ILE A 135 -13.24 -10.61 -1.59
CA ILE A 135 -13.60 -9.37 -2.26
C ILE A 135 -14.81 -9.64 -3.14
N GLU A 136 -15.84 -8.83 -2.99
CA GLU A 136 -17.10 -8.97 -3.73
C GLU A 136 -16.90 -8.64 -5.23
N ALA A 137 -17.87 -9.02 -6.06
CA ALA A 137 -17.86 -8.70 -7.48
C ALA A 137 -18.05 -7.20 -7.72
N ASN A 138 -17.34 -6.65 -8.70
CA ASN A 138 -17.35 -5.23 -9.08
C ASN A 138 -16.92 -4.31 -7.92
N ASP A 139 -15.93 -4.74 -7.16
CA ASP A 139 -15.38 -4.02 -6.01
C ASP A 139 -13.94 -3.57 -6.25
N VAL A 140 -13.52 -2.59 -5.46
CA VAL A 140 -12.13 -2.11 -5.40
C VAL A 140 -11.64 -2.19 -3.97
N GLN A 141 -10.50 -2.83 -3.79
CA GLN A 141 -9.83 -2.89 -2.51
C GLN A 141 -8.40 -2.37 -2.63
N PHE A 142 -7.89 -1.87 -1.53
CA PHE A 142 -6.58 -1.26 -1.49
C PHE A 142 -5.72 -1.95 -0.44
N ALA A 143 -4.49 -2.32 -0.82
CA ALA A 143 -3.49 -2.79 0.11
C ALA A 143 -2.38 -1.74 0.25
N TRP A 144 -2.06 -1.38 1.50
CA TRP A 144 -0.98 -0.48 1.84
C TRP A 144 0.28 -1.28 2.11
N VAL A 145 1.34 -0.93 1.41
CA VAL A 145 2.65 -1.55 1.54
C VAL A 145 3.56 -0.59 2.29
N SER A 146 4.07 -1.01 3.43
CA SER A 146 5.06 -0.27 4.23
C SER A 146 6.38 -1.02 4.18
N ILE A 147 7.44 -0.37 3.70
CA ILE A 147 8.78 -0.96 3.58
C ILE A 147 9.70 -0.21 4.54
N ALA A 148 10.02 -0.83 5.65
CA ALA A 148 11.00 -0.29 6.59
C ALA A 148 12.42 -0.58 6.11
N VAL A 149 13.29 0.40 6.12
CA VAL A 149 14.71 0.27 5.79
C VAL A 149 15.51 0.39 7.08
N PRO A 150 15.98 -0.71 7.68
CA PRO A 150 16.80 -0.66 8.91
C PRO A 150 18.03 0.25 8.76
N GLU A 151 18.49 0.84 9.88
CA GLU A 151 19.66 1.74 9.88
C GLU A 151 20.96 1.05 9.45
N ASP A 152 21.06 -0.26 9.65
CA ASP A 152 22.19 -1.09 9.26
C ASP A 152 22.10 -1.64 7.83
N THR A 153 21.03 -1.30 7.09
CA THR A 153 20.89 -1.70 5.69
C THR A 153 22.03 -1.12 4.86
N ALA A 154 22.71 -1.95 4.10
CA ALA A 154 23.76 -1.47 3.22
C ALA A 154 23.18 -0.63 2.08
N ALA A 155 23.86 0.46 1.71
CA ALA A 155 23.48 1.24 0.53
C ALA A 155 23.51 0.38 -0.75
N GLY A 156 22.59 0.63 -1.66
CA GLY A 156 22.45 -0.10 -2.92
C GLY A 156 21.03 -0.10 -3.47
N THR A 157 20.86 -0.69 -4.64
CA THR A 157 19.57 -0.85 -5.29
C THR A 157 19.05 -2.27 -5.02
N TYR A 158 17.96 -2.35 -4.29
CA TYR A 158 17.30 -3.61 -3.91
C TYR A 158 16.08 -3.82 -4.81
N THR A 159 15.95 -5.01 -5.39
CA THR A 159 14.80 -5.39 -6.21
C THR A 159 14.15 -6.65 -5.65
N GLY A 160 12.84 -6.64 -5.57
CA GLY A 160 12.03 -7.77 -5.15
C GLY A 160 10.65 -7.71 -5.79
N THR A 161 9.81 -8.67 -5.42
CA THR A 161 8.47 -8.83 -5.97
C THR A 161 7.45 -8.84 -4.85
N ILE A 162 6.34 -8.17 -5.06
CA ILE A 162 5.11 -8.40 -4.31
C ILE A 162 4.17 -9.17 -5.21
N THR A 163 3.72 -10.32 -4.73
CA THR A 163 2.84 -11.24 -5.45
C THR A 163 1.44 -11.12 -4.88
N VAL A 164 0.45 -10.88 -5.75
CA VAL A 164 -0.97 -10.85 -5.38
C VAL A 164 -1.63 -12.09 -5.94
N THR A 165 -2.25 -12.89 -5.07
CA THR A 165 -2.96 -14.13 -5.42
C THR A 165 -4.40 -14.11 -4.90
N ALA A 166 -5.23 -14.97 -5.44
CA ALA A 166 -6.57 -15.33 -4.96
C ALA A 166 -6.90 -16.75 -5.45
N ASP A 167 -7.89 -17.39 -4.84
CA ASP A 167 -8.26 -18.77 -5.16
C ASP A 167 -8.68 -18.97 -6.62
N GLU A 168 -9.32 -17.98 -7.22
CA GLU A 168 -9.81 -17.99 -8.60
C GLU A 168 -8.73 -17.68 -9.65
N LEU A 169 -7.52 -17.28 -9.24
CA LEU A 169 -6.44 -16.94 -10.17
C LEU A 169 -5.62 -18.16 -10.56
N GLU A 170 -5.49 -18.42 -11.86
CA GLU A 170 -4.55 -19.42 -12.39
C GLU A 170 -3.08 -18.97 -12.28
N GLN A 171 -2.84 -17.66 -12.35
CA GLN A 171 -1.52 -17.05 -12.28
C GLN A 171 -1.56 -15.82 -11.35
N PRO A 172 -0.55 -15.65 -10.49
CA PRO A 172 -0.46 -14.48 -9.63
C PRO A 172 -0.17 -13.21 -10.42
N PHE A 173 -0.50 -12.06 -9.84
CA PHE A 173 0.04 -10.78 -10.27
C PHE A 173 1.40 -10.55 -9.61
N GLU A 174 2.41 -10.30 -10.40
CA GLU A 174 3.76 -9.99 -9.92
C GLU A 174 4.05 -8.51 -10.08
N LEU A 175 4.26 -7.82 -8.98
CA LEU A 175 4.59 -6.40 -8.91
C LEU A 175 6.05 -6.23 -8.53
N THR A 176 6.85 -5.64 -9.40
CA THR A 176 8.28 -5.45 -9.17
C THR A 176 8.53 -4.18 -8.37
N TYR A 177 9.24 -4.30 -7.27
CA TYR A 177 9.63 -3.20 -6.40
C TYR A 177 11.13 -2.99 -6.46
N THR A 178 11.54 -1.75 -6.72
CA THR A 178 12.96 -1.34 -6.74
C THR A 178 13.16 -0.20 -5.75
N ILE A 179 14.04 -0.42 -4.77
CA ILE A 179 14.35 0.53 -3.71
C ILE A 179 15.81 0.91 -3.79
N GLU A 180 16.10 2.19 -3.99
CA GLU A 180 17.44 2.74 -3.87
C GLU A 180 17.68 3.17 -2.42
N VAL A 181 18.52 2.46 -1.69
CA VAL A 181 18.95 2.83 -0.33
C VAL A 181 20.22 3.67 -0.42
N LEU A 182 20.11 4.93 0.00
CA LEU A 182 21.23 5.87 0.02
C LEU A 182 22.15 5.62 1.22
N ASP A 183 23.42 5.98 1.09
CA ASP A 183 24.38 5.91 2.21
C ASP A 183 24.24 7.10 3.17
N LEU A 184 23.03 7.32 3.63
CA LEU A 184 22.63 8.36 4.56
C LEU A 184 21.74 7.74 5.62
N VAL A 185 21.93 8.09 6.89
CA VAL A 185 21.06 7.66 7.98
C VAL A 185 20.05 8.76 8.28
N GLN A 186 18.79 8.38 8.41
CA GLN A 186 17.75 9.30 8.82
C GLN A 186 18.06 9.82 10.24
N PRO A 187 18.09 11.13 10.48
CA PRO A 187 18.31 11.65 11.82
C PRO A 187 17.15 11.25 12.73
N SER A 188 17.46 11.00 13.99
CA SER A 188 16.42 10.72 14.99
C SER A 188 15.45 11.89 15.11
N ALA A 189 14.24 11.65 15.61
CA ALA A 189 13.26 12.71 15.83
C ALA A 189 13.76 13.82 16.75
N GLN A 190 14.71 13.50 17.64
CA GLN A 190 15.34 14.49 18.55
C GLN A 190 16.37 15.37 17.84
N ASP A 191 17.01 14.86 16.79
CA ASP A 191 18.10 15.53 16.07
C ASP A 191 17.63 16.33 14.85
N VAL A 192 16.36 16.14 14.43
CA VAL A 192 15.78 16.78 13.23
C VAL A 192 15.77 18.31 13.30
N GLY A 193 15.76 18.89 14.49
CA GLY A 193 15.91 20.33 14.69
C GLY A 193 14.68 21.18 14.30
N TYR A 194 13.52 20.57 14.06
CA TYR A 194 12.26 21.27 13.89
C TYR A 194 11.17 20.70 14.82
N GLU A 195 10.19 21.55 15.14
CA GLU A 195 9.08 21.19 16.02
C GLU A 195 7.95 20.57 15.19
N ILE A 196 7.50 19.37 15.60
CA ILE A 196 6.32 18.71 15.02
C ILE A 196 5.16 18.89 15.98
N GLN A 197 4.08 19.51 15.50
CA GLN A 197 2.83 19.65 16.24
C GLN A 197 1.75 18.77 15.59
N ILE A 198 1.19 17.85 16.38
CA ILE A 198 0.09 17.00 15.96
C ILE A 198 -1.20 17.54 16.58
N TRP A 199 -2.14 17.95 15.73
CA TRP A 199 -3.45 18.41 16.17
C TRP A 199 -4.40 17.22 16.13
N GLN A 200 -4.96 16.89 17.28
CA GLN A 200 -5.90 15.80 17.44
C GLN A 200 -7.24 16.30 17.97
N HIS A 201 -8.30 15.57 17.64
CA HIS A 201 -9.62 15.76 18.21
C HIS A 201 -9.98 14.56 19.08
N PRO A 202 -9.38 14.41 20.29
CA PRO A 202 -9.55 13.23 21.13
C PRO A 202 -11.03 12.98 21.49
N PHE A 203 -11.81 14.04 21.68
CA PHE A 203 -13.24 13.92 21.95
C PHE A 203 -14.02 13.32 20.79
N SER A 204 -13.68 13.66 19.54
CA SER A 204 -14.34 13.11 18.37
C SER A 204 -14.02 11.63 18.20
N VAL A 205 -12.77 11.24 18.42
CA VAL A 205 -12.31 9.85 18.37
C VAL A 205 -12.97 9.03 19.47
N ALA A 206 -12.91 9.49 20.71
CA ALA A 206 -13.55 8.84 21.85
C ALA A 206 -15.05 8.69 21.65
N ASN A 207 -15.73 9.74 21.16
CA ASN A 207 -17.15 9.71 20.85
C ASN A 207 -17.50 8.61 19.84
N TYR A 208 -16.72 8.50 18.77
CA TYR A 208 -16.93 7.48 17.75
C TYR A 208 -16.78 6.07 18.30
N TYR A 209 -15.71 5.79 19.04
CA TYR A 209 -15.43 4.44 19.53
C TYR A 209 -16.21 4.04 20.76
N LEU A 210 -16.56 4.99 21.62
CA LEU A 210 -17.40 4.73 22.79
C LEU A 210 -18.90 4.75 22.48
N GLY A 211 -19.30 5.08 21.25
CA GLY A 211 -20.69 5.09 20.81
C GLY A 211 -21.54 6.15 21.52
N LEU A 212 -20.93 7.25 21.98
CA LEU A 212 -21.60 8.28 22.77
C LEU A 212 -22.52 9.19 21.93
N GLY A 213 -22.57 8.96 20.62
CA GLY A 213 -23.48 9.66 19.68
C GLY A 213 -23.25 11.16 19.59
N ASP A 214 -24.24 11.86 19.07
CA ASP A 214 -24.22 13.34 18.96
C ASP A 214 -24.41 14.05 20.30
N GLU A 215 -24.53 13.34 21.39
CA GLU A 215 -24.80 13.91 22.73
C GLU A 215 -23.61 14.67 23.31
N ILE A 216 -22.41 14.46 22.75
CA ILE A 216 -21.20 15.16 23.19
C ILE A 216 -20.94 16.33 22.26
N ARG A 217 -21.65 17.39 22.45
CA ARG A 217 -21.37 18.70 21.81
C ARG A 217 -20.32 19.47 22.63
N PRO A 218 -19.56 20.38 21.97
CA PRO A 218 -18.75 21.34 22.68
C PRO A 218 -19.60 22.07 23.73
N GLY A 219 -19.32 21.83 25.01
CA GLY A 219 -20.10 22.39 26.15
C GLY A 219 -20.90 21.38 26.97
N GLY A 220 -21.13 20.13 26.44
CA GLY A 220 -21.66 19.01 27.21
C GLY A 220 -20.56 17.93 27.23
N GLY A 221 -19.61 18.06 28.12
CA GLY A 221 -18.34 17.35 28.00
C GLY A 221 -18.43 15.84 28.18
N ILE A 222 -17.68 15.10 27.37
CA ILE A 222 -17.08 13.84 27.86
C ILE A 222 -16.38 14.22 29.16
N CYS A 223 -16.69 13.49 30.21
CA CYS A 223 -15.89 13.58 31.41
C CYS A 223 -14.44 13.32 31.04
N GLN A 224 -13.51 14.14 31.52
CA GLN A 224 -12.07 13.95 31.28
C GLN A 224 -11.65 12.52 31.59
N ASP A 225 -12.24 11.91 32.61
CA ASP A 225 -12.02 10.54 33.04
C ASP A 225 -12.30 9.51 31.92
N SER A 226 -13.34 9.72 31.09
CA SER A 226 -13.66 8.82 29.98
C SER A 226 -12.66 8.93 28.83
N VAL A 227 -12.11 10.12 28.60
CA VAL A 227 -11.05 10.33 27.61
C VAL A 227 -9.75 9.74 28.10
N ASP A 228 -9.42 9.92 29.37
CA ASP A 228 -8.22 9.40 30.00
C ASP A 228 -8.26 7.87 30.02
N GLU A 229 -9.41 7.25 30.32
CA GLU A 229 -9.60 5.81 30.24
C GLU A 229 -9.40 5.26 28.80
N PHE A 230 -9.84 5.99 27.80
CA PHE A 230 -9.71 5.56 26.40
C PHE A 230 -8.25 5.66 25.88
N TYR A 231 -7.50 6.69 26.27
CA TYR A 231 -6.17 6.96 25.71
C TYR A 231 -5.00 6.46 26.61
N PHE A 232 -5.23 6.24 27.89
CA PHE A 232 -4.13 6.00 28.85
C PHE A 232 -4.26 4.68 29.62
N THR A 233 -5.22 3.81 29.26
CA THR A 233 -5.31 2.43 29.73
C THR A 233 -4.78 1.45 28.66
#